data_ab073ac162bd60c9efeac2592208ea78
#
_entry.id   ab073ac162bd60c9efeac2592208ea78
#
_cell.length_a   1.000
_cell.length_b   1.000
_cell.length_c   1.000
_cell.angle_alpha   90.00
_cell.angle_beta   90.00
_cell.angle_gamma   90.00
#
_symmetry.space_group_name_H-M   'P 1'
#
loop_
_entity.id
_entity.type
_entity.pdbx_description
1 polymer ?
#
loop_
_entity_poly.entity_id
_entity_poly.type
_entity_poly.pdbx_seq_one_letter_code
_entity_poly.pdbx_strand_id
1 'polypeptide(L)'
;HPYPAALEDAITGYNWLLQAGWQEHEIVVAGDSAGGGLALALCMYLKNQNRKLPAGLICMSPWTDLTQSGASYDFNYERDPLFGNTRDSLIYSKDYIQDEDPTNPYISPLYGNFSGFPPMLIQVGSYEMLLSDSELVAEKAKRAGCKVRLSVYEGMFHIFQMAMLMIPESKHAWQEIGRFL
;
A
#
# COMPACT_ATOMS: atom_id res chain seq x y z
N HIS A 1 -17.32 -8.89 0.02
CA HIS A 1 -17.79 -7.82 0.91
C HIS A 1 -17.19 -6.49 0.47
N PRO A 2 -18.01 -5.48 0.19
CA PRO A 2 -17.55 -4.16 -0.19
C PRO A 2 -16.94 -3.39 1.01
N TYR A 3 -16.41 -2.21 0.73
CA TYR A 3 -16.04 -1.25 1.79
C TYR A 3 -17.27 -1.02 2.72
N PRO A 4 -17.06 -0.94 4.05
CA PRO A 4 -15.78 -0.90 4.78
C PRO A 4 -15.29 -2.25 5.33
N ALA A 5 -15.83 -3.39 4.91
CA ALA A 5 -15.61 -4.69 5.55
C ALA A 5 -14.12 -5.05 5.75
N ALA A 6 -13.28 -4.89 4.71
CA ALA A 6 -11.84 -5.18 4.82
C ALA A 6 -11.13 -4.29 5.85
N LEU A 7 -11.52 -3.02 5.95
CA LEU A 7 -10.97 -2.10 6.96
C LEU A 7 -11.40 -2.51 8.37
N GLU A 8 -12.67 -2.90 8.56
CA GLU A 8 -13.19 -3.37 9.84
C GLU A 8 -12.47 -4.65 10.30
N ASP A 9 -12.22 -5.58 9.38
CA ASP A 9 -11.45 -6.79 9.65
C ASP A 9 -9.99 -6.46 10.04
N ALA A 10 -9.35 -5.53 9.33
CA ALA A 10 -8.00 -5.07 9.66
C ALA A 10 -7.94 -4.41 11.05
N ILE A 11 -8.92 -3.57 11.39
CA ILE A 11 -9.05 -2.95 12.72
C ILE A 11 -9.25 -4.03 13.78
N THR A 12 -10.07 -5.03 13.50
CA THR A 12 -10.34 -6.14 14.41
C THR A 12 -9.06 -6.95 14.68
N GLY A 13 -8.31 -7.29 13.63
CA GLY A 13 -7.04 -7.99 13.75
C GLY A 13 -6.00 -7.19 14.55
N TYR A 14 -5.90 -5.88 14.28
CA TYR A 14 -5.01 -4.99 15.03
C TYR A 14 -5.39 -4.91 16.51
N ASN A 15 -6.69 -4.77 16.82
CA ASN A 15 -7.19 -4.76 18.18
C ASN A 15 -6.92 -6.08 18.92
N TRP A 16 -7.05 -7.20 18.22
CA TRP A 16 -6.74 -8.52 18.78
C TRP A 16 -5.27 -8.61 19.21
N LEU A 17 -4.32 -8.11 18.41
CA LEU A 17 -2.90 -8.07 18.79
C LEU A 17 -2.68 -7.26 20.07
N LEU A 18 -3.31 -6.08 20.18
CA LEU A 18 -3.21 -5.26 21.40
C LEU A 18 -3.81 -5.96 22.63
N GLN A 19 -4.95 -6.64 22.46
CA GLN A 19 -5.58 -7.43 23.55
C GLN A 19 -4.72 -8.65 23.93
N ALA A 20 -3.96 -9.21 22.99
CA ALA A 20 -2.99 -10.28 23.25
C ALA A 20 -1.71 -9.80 23.97
N GLY A 21 -1.60 -8.48 24.21
CA GLY A 21 -0.51 -7.89 25.00
C GLY A 21 0.57 -7.20 24.19
N TRP A 22 0.50 -7.24 22.83
CA TRP A 22 1.45 -6.51 21.99
C TRP A 22 1.25 -5.00 22.15
N GLN A 23 2.35 -4.26 22.13
CA GLN A 23 2.30 -2.80 22.12
C GLN A 23 2.38 -2.28 20.68
N GLU A 24 1.82 -1.11 20.42
CA GLU A 24 1.79 -0.52 19.07
C GLU A 24 3.19 -0.38 18.45
N HIS A 25 4.20 -0.08 19.27
CA HIS A 25 5.60 0.06 18.84
C HIS A 25 6.31 -1.28 18.56
N GLU A 26 5.67 -2.41 18.84
CA GLU A 26 6.14 -3.76 18.51
C GLU A 26 5.46 -4.32 17.25
N ILE A 27 4.51 -3.59 16.67
CA ILE A 27 3.73 -4.02 15.52
C ILE A 27 4.20 -3.26 14.27
N VAL A 28 4.55 -4.00 13.23
CA VAL A 28 4.71 -3.46 11.87
C VAL A 28 3.56 -4.00 11.03
N VAL A 29 2.89 -3.10 10.31
CA VAL A 29 1.82 -3.50 9.37
C VAL A 29 2.41 -3.59 7.97
N ALA A 30 2.20 -4.72 7.32
CA ALA A 30 2.68 -4.97 5.97
C ALA A 30 1.52 -5.37 5.05
N GLY A 31 1.60 -5.00 3.79
CA GLY A 31 0.63 -5.41 2.79
C GLY A 31 1.14 -5.24 1.38
N ASP A 32 0.65 -6.09 0.48
CA ASP A 32 0.92 -6.04 -0.94
C ASP A 32 -0.34 -5.64 -1.72
N SER A 33 -0.18 -4.97 -2.85
CA SER A 33 -1.28 -4.59 -3.75
C SER A 33 -2.41 -3.84 -3.00
N ALA A 34 -3.64 -4.34 -3.07
CA ALA A 34 -4.77 -3.83 -2.29
C ALA A 34 -4.52 -3.89 -0.77
N GLY A 35 -3.76 -4.90 -0.29
CA GLY A 35 -3.34 -4.98 1.11
C GLY A 35 -2.38 -3.85 1.53
N GLY A 36 -1.55 -3.36 0.62
CA GLY A 36 -0.72 -2.17 0.84
C GLY A 36 -1.58 -0.90 1.01
N GLY A 37 -2.61 -0.75 0.18
CA GLY A 37 -3.62 0.30 0.36
C GLY A 37 -4.36 0.17 1.70
N LEU A 38 -4.79 -1.04 2.05
CA LEU A 38 -5.48 -1.32 3.31
C LEU A 38 -4.59 -1.03 4.54
N ALA A 39 -3.29 -1.32 4.48
CA ALA A 39 -2.34 -0.99 5.54
C ALA A 39 -2.27 0.53 5.80
N LEU A 40 -2.26 1.33 4.74
CA LEU A 40 -2.31 2.79 4.83
C LEU A 40 -3.67 3.28 5.36
N ALA A 41 -4.78 2.70 4.88
CA ALA A 41 -6.13 3.03 5.33
C ALA A 41 -6.31 2.73 6.83
N LEU A 42 -5.79 1.59 7.31
CA LEU A 42 -5.78 1.26 8.74
C LEU A 42 -5.04 2.32 9.56
N CYS A 43 -3.85 2.76 9.12
CA CYS A 43 -3.12 3.82 9.81
C CYS A 43 -3.87 5.16 9.81
N MET A 44 -4.55 5.51 8.72
CA MET A 44 -5.39 6.71 8.68
C MET A 44 -6.56 6.60 9.66
N TYR A 45 -7.21 5.44 9.72
CA TYR A 45 -8.28 5.21 10.68
C TYR A 45 -7.80 5.36 12.13
N LEU A 46 -6.71 4.67 12.50
CA LEU A 46 -6.14 4.75 13.84
C LEU A 46 -5.78 6.18 14.22
N LYS A 47 -5.14 6.91 13.31
CA LYS A 47 -4.80 8.33 13.51
C LYS A 47 -6.05 9.19 13.73
N ASN A 48 -7.08 9.05 12.89
CA ASN A 48 -8.31 9.84 12.99
C ASN A 48 -9.10 9.53 14.26
N GLN A 49 -8.88 8.35 14.85
CA GLN A 49 -9.39 7.98 16.18
C GLN A 49 -8.46 8.40 17.33
N ASN A 50 -7.43 9.21 17.05
CA ASN A 50 -6.42 9.62 18.02
C ASN A 50 -5.73 8.44 18.73
N ARG A 51 -5.59 7.31 18.05
CA ARG A 51 -4.91 6.11 18.55
C ARG A 51 -3.42 6.17 18.19
N LYS A 52 -2.61 5.46 18.97
CA LYS A 52 -1.21 5.25 18.65
C LYS A 52 -1.11 4.40 17.38
N LEU A 53 -0.12 4.73 16.55
CA LEU A 53 0.14 4.05 15.30
C LEU A 53 1.16 2.91 15.48
N PRO A 54 1.21 1.92 14.56
CA PRO A 54 2.22 0.88 14.58
C PRO A 54 3.64 1.44 14.41
N ALA A 55 4.66 0.64 14.70
CA ALA A 55 6.07 1.02 14.60
C ALA A 55 6.51 1.37 13.17
N GLY A 56 5.88 0.77 12.17
CA GLY A 56 6.22 0.99 10.76
C GLY A 56 5.20 0.40 9.80
N LEU A 57 5.32 0.79 8.54
CA LEU A 57 4.54 0.29 7.41
C LEU A 57 5.46 -0.26 6.33
N ILE A 58 5.10 -1.42 5.77
CA ILE A 58 5.74 -1.99 4.58
C ILE A 58 4.67 -2.20 3.52
N CYS A 59 4.80 -1.47 2.41
CA CYS A 59 3.86 -1.53 1.30
C CYS A 59 4.57 -2.05 0.04
N MET A 60 4.16 -3.21 -0.44
CA MET A 60 4.71 -3.84 -1.64
C MET A 60 3.74 -3.63 -2.80
N SER A 61 4.14 -2.88 -3.83
CA SER A 61 3.28 -2.56 -4.98
C SER A 61 1.88 -2.08 -4.57
N PRO A 62 1.76 -1.10 -3.64
CA PRO A 62 0.47 -0.78 -3.03
C PRO A 62 -0.50 -0.15 -4.03
N TRP A 63 -1.76 -0.60 -4.03
CA TRP A 63 -2.84 0.05 -4.75
C TRP A 63 -3.50 1.09 -3.85
N THR A 64 -3.28 2.36 -4.15
CA THR A 64 -3.63 3.49 -3.27
C THR A 64 -4.55 4.51 -3.91
N ASP A 65 -4.81 4.38 -5.21
CA ASP A 65 -5.71 5.22 -5.98
C ASP A 65 -6.65 4.39 -6.84
N LEU A 66 -7.86 4.14 -6.34
CA LEU A 66 -8.88 3.40 -7.05
C LEU A 66 -9.56 4.22 -8.16
N THR A 67 -9.21 5.52 -8.27
CA THR A 67 -9.62 6.38 -9.41
C THR A 67 -8.72 6.21 -10.63
N GLN A 68 -7.55 5.55 -10.46
CA GLN A 68 -6.58 5.31 -11.53
C GLN A 68 -6.08 6.61 -12.19
N SER A 69 -5.86 7.66 -11.39
CA SER A 69 -5.48 8.98 -11.91
C SER A 69 -3.98 9.11 -12.24
N GLY A 70 -3.16 8.17 -11.81
CA GLY A 70 -1.72 8.18 -11.98
C GLY A 70 -1.27 7.94 -13.42
N ALA A 71 -0.20 8.62 -13.87
CA ALA A 71 0.27 8.53 -15.26
C ALA A 71 0.75 7.12 -15.66
N SER A 72 1.21 6.29 -14.71
CA SER A 72 1.66 4.93 -15.00
C SER A 72 0.56 4.00 -15.48
N TYR A 73 -0.70 4.31 -15.18
CA TYR A 73 -1.83 3.57 -15.73
C TYR A 73 -1.91 3.64 -17.25
N ASP A 74 -1.35 4.69 -17.85
CA ASP A 74 -1.28 4.85 -19.30
C ASP A 74 0.07 4.37 -19.86
N PHE A 75 1.21 4.86 -19.36
CA PHE A 75 2.49 4.55 -20.00
C PHE A 75 3.01 3.13 -19.72
N ASN A 76 2.56 2.48 -18.64
CA ASN A 76 2.87 1.08 -18.36
C ASN A 76 1.77 0.09 -18.80
N TYR A 77 0.71 0.59 -19.43
CA TYR A 77 -0.42 -0.24 -19.87
C TYR A 77 -0.02 -1.47 -20.71
N GLU A 78 0.95 -1.30 -21.60
CA GLU A 78 1.46 -2.41 -22.43
C GLU A 78 2.65 -3.16 -21.80
N ARG A 79 3.26 -2.58 -20.76
CA ARG A 79 4.46 -3.13 -20.12
C ARG A 79 4.16 -3.99 -18.92
N ASP A 80 3.09 -3.68 -18.19
CA ASP A 80 2.69 -4.44 -17.01
C ASP A 80 2.20 -5.84 -17.43
N PRO A 81 2.92 -6.91 -17.08
CA PRO A 81 2.56 -8.26 -17.52
C PRO A 81 1.34 -8.85 -16.81
N LEU A 82 0.88 -8.21 -15.71
CA LEU A 82 -0.25 -8.70 -14.91
C LEU A 82 -1.52 -7.88 -15.18
N PHE A 83 -1.43 -6.57 -15.24
CA PHE A 83 -2.58 -5.68 -15.42
C PHE A 83 -2.62 -5.01 -16.79
N GLY A 84 -1.52 -5.06 -17.55
CA GLY A 84 -1.44 -4.53 -18.89
C GLY A 84 -2.39 -5.22 -19.86
N ASN A 85 -2.87 -4.48 -20.84
CA ASN A 85 -3.84 -4.93 -21.86
C ASN A 85 -5.19 -5.45 -21.30
N THR A 86 -5.39 -5.39 -19.99
CA THR A 86 -6.60 -5.82 -19.31
C THR A 86 -6.96 -4.85 -18.20
N ARG A 87 -7.18 -3.56 -18.53
CA ARG A 87 -7.76 -2.59 -17.55
C ARG A 87 -8.98 -3.16 -16.85
N ASP A 88 -9.61 -4.15 -17.46
CA ASP A 88 -10.72 -4.92 -16.90
C ASP A 88 -10.36 -5.65 -15.59
N SER A 89 -9.09 -6.01 -15.36
CA SER A 89 -8.69 -6.65 -14.09
C SER A 89 -8.72 -5.70 -12.89
N LEU A 90 -8.69 -4.38 -13.12
CA LEU A 90 -8.91 -3.36 -12.09
C LEU A 90 -10.42 -3.04 -11.88
N ILE A 91 -11.33 -3.69 -12.62
CA ILE A 91 -12.79 -3.52 -12.52
C ILE A 91 -13.33 -3.92 -11.13
N TYR A 92 -12.66 -4.82 -10.44
CA TYR A 92 -13.02 -5.21 -9.08
C TYR A 92 -13.08 -4.04 -8.08
N SER A 93 -12.51 -2.88 -8.45
CA SER A 93 -12.64 -1.66 -7.66
C SER A 93 -14.10 -1.23 -7.50
N LYS A 94 -14.95 -1.39 -8.53
CA LYS A 94 -16.36 -1.03 -8.50
C LYS A 94 -17.15 -1.86 -7.48
N ASP A 95 -16.85 -3.16 -7.40
CA ASP A 95 -17.50 -4.05 -6.45
C ASP A 95 -17.09 -3.74 -5.01
N TYR A 96 -15.88 -3.22 -4.81
CA TYR A 96 -15.40 -2.77 -3.52
C TYR A 96 -15.93 -1.40 -3.12
N ILE A 97 -15.93 -0.44 -4.04
CA ILE A 97 -16.33 0.96 -3.82
C ILE A 97 -17.86 1.08 -3.72
N GLN A 98 -18.59 0.38 -4.59
CA GLN A 98 -20.05 0.54 -4.78
C GLN A 98 -20.45 2.02 -4.97
N ASP A 99 -21.33 2.54 -4.09
CA ASP A 99 -21.85 3.91 -4.15
C ASP A 99 -21.00 4.93 -3.36
N GLU A 100 -19.86 4.50 -2.79
CA GLU A 100 -18.96 5.35 -2.02
C GLU A 100 -18.13 6.26 -2.92
N ASP A 101 -17.63 7.37 -2.36
CA ASP A 101 -16.69 8.26 -3.04
C ASP A 101 -15.34 7.53 -3.26
N PRO A 102 -14.91 7.31 -4.50
CA PRO A 102 -13.62 6.64 -4.77
C PRO A 102 -12.41 7.43 -4.24
N THR A 103 -12.56 8.72 -3.93
CA THR A 103 -11.50 9.53 -3.30
C THR A 103 -11.52 9.49 -1.77
N ASN A 104 -12.44 8.73 -1.17
CA ASN A 104 -12.44 8.49 0.27
C ASN A 104 -11.08 7.93 0.71
N PRO A 105 -10.35 8.58 1.66
CA PRO A 105 -9.01 8.15 2.08
C PRO A 105 -8.93 6.73 2.67
N TYR A 106 -10.04 6.15 3.07
CA TYR A 106 -10.10 4.76 3.53
C TYR A 106 -10.25 3.77 2.39
N ILE A 107 -10.63 4.24 1.20
CA ILE A 107 -10.73 3.48 -0.05
C ILE A 107 -9.48 3.72 -0.90
N SER A 108 -9.15 5.00 -1.12
CA SER A 108 -7.97 5.45 -1.87
C SER A 108 -7.04 6.27 -0.98
N PRO A 109 -6.11 5.62 -0.27
CA PRO A 109 -5.24 6.27 0.70
C PRO A 109 -4.39 7.41 0.14
N LEU A 110 -4.15 7.45 -1.16
CA LEU A 110 -3.49 8.56 -1.83
C LEU A 110 -4.12 9.92 -1.47
N TYR A 111 -5.42 9.98 -1.30
CA TYR A 111 -6.14 11.23 -0.98
C TYR A 111 -6.08 11.61 0.50
N GLY A 112 -5.52 10.75 1.36
CA GLY A 112 -5.45 10.94 2.80
C GLY A 112 -4.39 11.95 3.27
N ASN A 113 -4.37 12.16 4.58
CA ASN A 113 -3.40 13.00 5.26
C ASN A 113 -2.36 12.15 6.00
N PHE A 114 -1.11 12.18 5.55
CA PHE A 114 -0.01 11.37 6.08
C PHE A 114 0.73 12.00 7.27
N SER A 115 0.37 13.21 7.71
CA SER A 115 1.06 13.84 8.83
C SER A 115 1.05 12.95 10.09
N GLY A 116 2.22 12.73 10.69
CA GLY A 116 2.36 11.89 11.88
C GLY A 116 2.35 10.37 11.63
N PHE A 117 2.40 9.92 10.36
CA PHE A 117 2.52 8.49 10.05
C PHE A 117 3.86 7.91 10.51
N PRO A 118 3.90 6.61 10.82
CA PRO A 118 5.14 5.92 11.18
C PRO A 118 6.11 5.87 9.99
N PRO A 119 7.37 5.45 10.21
CA PRO A 119 8.28 5.15 9.10
C PRO A 119 7.66 4.18 8.10
N MET A 120 7.91 4.40 6.81
CA MET A 120 7.36 3.59 5.72
C MET A 120 8.44 3.10 4.78
N LEU A 121 8.37 1.83 4.41
CA LEU A 121 9.05 1.25 3.27
C LEU A 121 8.01 0.97 2.18
N ILE A 122 8.20 1.55 1.00
CA ILE A 122 7.38 1.31 -0.18
C ILE A 122 8.27 0.72 -1.26
N GLN A 123 7.87 -0.42 -1.80
CA GLN A 123 8.58 -1.10 -2.90
C GLN A 123 7.64 -1.28 -4.07
N VAL A 124 8.11 -1.03 -5.29
CA VAL A 124 7.31 -1.13 -6.52
C VAL A 124 8.21 -1.46 -7.71
N GLY A 125 7.68 -2.18 -8.70
CA GLY A 125 8.35 -2.43 -9.98
C GLY A 125 8.16 -1.27 -10.96
N SER A 126 9.17 -0.98 -11.79
CA SER A 126 9.09 0.13 -12.76
C SER A 126 8.13 -0.16 -13.92
N TYR A 127 7.73 -1.42 -14.14
CA TYR A 127 6.79 -1.82 -15.20
C TYR A 127 5.34 -1.90 -14.71
N GLU A 128 5.09 -1.58 -13.43
CA GLU A 128 3.74 -1.65 -12.88
C GLU A 128 2.86 -0.47 -13.28
N MET A 129 1.59 -0.74 -13.54
CA MET A 129 0.57 0.32 -13.64
C MET A 129 0.40 1.06 -12.30
N LEU A 130 0.71 0.42 -11.18
CA LEU A 130 0.66 1.00 -9.83
C LEU A 130 1.94 1.77 -9.44
N LEU A 131 2.88 2.03 -10.38
CA LEU A 131 4.09 2.79 -10.10
C LEU A 131 3.75 4.19 -9.55
N SER A 132 2.86 4.92 -10.23
CA SER A 132 2.43 6.25 -9.80
C SER A 132 1.80 6.28 -8.41
N ASP A 133 1.05 5.24 -8.05
CA ASP A 133 0.45 5.10 -6.72
C ASP A 133 1.52 5.18 -5.63
N SER A 134 2.57 4.38 -5.81
CA SER A 134 3.70 4.31 -4.89
C SER A 134 4.50 5.62 -4.83
N GLU A 135 4.76 6.24 -5.99
CA GLU A 135 5.51 7.48 -6.09
C GLU A 135 4.76 8.65 -5.45
N LEU A 136 3.47 8.80 -5.77
CA LEU A 136 2.62 9.88 -5.27
C LEU A 136 2.39 9.77 -3.75
N VAL A 137 2.16 8.57 -3.23
CA VAL A 137 2.06 8.34 -1.78
C VAL A 137 3.38 8.67 -1.09
N ALA A 138 4.51 8.19 -1.64
CA ALA A 138 5.83 8.47 -1.06
C ALA A 138 6.14 9.97 -1.04
N GLU A 139 5.84 10.68 -2.12
CA GLU A 139 6.04 12.13 -2.21
C GLU A 139 5.16 12.88 -1.19
N LYS A 140 3.87 12.54 -1.16
CA LYS A 140 2.90 13.18 -0.25
C LYS A 140 3.26 12.95 1.21
N ALA A 141 3.66 11.74 1.55
CA ALA A 141 4.07 11.40 2.91
C ALA A 141 5.39 12.10 3.31
N LYS A 142 6.38 12.17 2.41
CA LYS A 142 7.61 12.95 2.64
C LYS A 142 7.31 14.43 2.88
N ARG A 143 6.43 15.03 2.07
CA ARG A 143 5.99 16.43 2.25
C ARG A 143 5.27 16.65 3.59
N ALA A 144 4.61 15.62 4.11
CA ALA A 144 3.97 15.64 5.42
C ALA A 144 4.96 15.39 6.59
N GLY A 145 6.26 15.26 6.32
CA GLY A 145 7.30 15.07 7.33
C GLY A 145 7.54 13.63 7.75
N CYS A 146 6.96 12.65 7.04
CA CYS A 146 7.16 11.23 7.35
C CYS A 146 8.52 10.71 6.86
N LYS A 147 9.09 9.75 7.57
CA LYS A 147 10.25 8.99 7.11
C LYS A 147 9.80 7.95 6.08
N VAL A 148 10.07 8.19 4.80
CA VAL A 148 9.66 7.29 3.72
C VAL A 148 10.86 6.86 2.91
N ARG A 149 11.03 5.55 2.75
CA ARG A 149 11.89 4.94 1.76
C ARG A 149 11.03 4.38 0.64
N LEU A 150 11.21 4.92 -0.56
CA LEU A 150 10.66 4.37 -1.80
C LEU A 150 11.76 3.68 -2.56
N SER A 151 11.55 2.41 -2.92
CA SER A 151 12.46 1.60 -3.72
C SER A 151 11.73 1.16 -4.99
N VAL A 152 12.12 1.76 -6.13
CA VAL A 152 11.64 1.37 -7.45
C VAL A 152 12.61 0.34 -8.03
N TYR A 153 12.12 -0.85 -8.34
CA TYR A 153 12.91 -1.95 -8.90
C TYR A 153 12.75 -1.97 -10.43
N GLU A 154 13.86 -1.68 -11.12
CA GLU A 154 13.87 -1.56 -12.59
C GLU A 154 13.49 -2.87 -13.27
N GLY A 155 12.57 -2.81 -14.25
CA GLY A 155 12.10 -3.96 -15.02
C GLY A 155 11.20 -4.92 -14.25
N MET A 156 10.88 -4.63 -12.98
CA MET A 156 10.05 -5.51 -12.17
C MET A 156 8.57 -5.24 -12.38
N PHE A 157 7.79 -6.28 -12.13
CA PHE A 157 6.34 -6.38 -12.30
C PHE A 157 5.63 -6.38 -10.94
N HIS A 158 4.30 -6.30 -10.97
CA HIS A 158 3.46 -6.22 -9.79
C HIS A 158 3.71 -7.38 -8.81
N ILE A 159 3.94 -7.01 -7.54
CA ILE A 159 4.26 -7.95 -6.43
C ILE A 159 5.40 -8.93 -6.76
N PHE A 160 6.43 -8.48 -7.50
CA PHE A 160 7.61 -9.29 -7.85
C PHE A 160 8.29 -9.91 -6.62
N GLN A 161 8.07 -9.38 -5.43
CA GLN A 161 8.55 -9.91 -4.15
C GLN A 161 8.07 -11.36 -3.92
N MET A 162 6.91 -11.74 -4.48
CA MET A 162 6.39 -13.12 -4.40
C MET A 162 7.25 -14.15 -5.14
N ALA A 163 8.16 -13.70 -6.02
CA ALA A 163 9.14 -14.60 -6.65
C ALA A 163 10.21 -15.09 -5.65
N MET A 164 10.21 -14.60 -4.41
CA MET A 164 11.05 -15.06 -3.31
C MET A 164 12.54 -15.07 -3.69
N LEU A 165 13.17 -16.26 -3.67
CA LEU A 165 14.59 -16.42 -4.00
C LEU A 165 14.85 -16.71 -5.48
N MET A 166 13.82 -16.79 -6.33
CA MET A 166 13.95 -17.18 -7.75
C MET A 166 14.58 -16.08 -8.60
N ILE A 167 14.42 -14.82 -8.22
CA ILE A 167 15.01 -13.67 -8.91
C ILE A 167 15.82 -12.78 -7.94
N PRO A 168 16.93 -12.18 -8.40
CA PRO A 168 17.79 -11.35 -7.55
C PRO A 168 17.06 -10.16 -6.93
N GLU A 169 16.18 -9.51 -7.68
CA GLU A 169 15.44 -8.32 -7.28
C GLU A 169 14.51 -8.63 -6.10
N SER A 170 13.81 -9.75 -6.15
CA SER A 170 12.96 -10.21 -5.04
C SER A 170 13.79 -10.49 -3.79
N LYS A 171 14.93 -11.16 -3.93
CA LYS A 171 15.86 -11.38 -2.82
C LYS A 171 16.33 -10.06 -2.20
N HIS A 172 16.68 -9.08 -3.01
CA HIS A 172 17.09 -7.76 -2.53
C HIS A 172 15.95 -7.02 -1.82
N ALA A 173 14.73 -7.13 -2.34
CA ALA A 173 13.54 -6.54 -1.72
C ALA A 173 13.30 -7.12 -0.32
N TRP A 174 13.40 -8.44 -0.14
CA TRP A 174 13.29 -9.07 1.17
C TRP A 174 14.44 -8.71 2.12
N GLN A 175 15.66 -8.57 1.62
CA GLN A 175 16.78 -8.07 2.42
C GLN A 175 16.57 -6.61 2.87
N GLU A 176 15.95 -5.79 2.03
CA GLU A 176 15.60 -4.42 2.38
C GLU A 176 14.53 -4.36 3.46
N ILE A 177 13.50 -5.24 3.38
CA ILE A 177 12.49 -5.42 4.43
C ILE A 177 13.16 -5.81 5.76
N GLY A 178 14.06 -6.79 5.73
CA GLY A 178 14.78 -7.21 6.94
C GLY A 178 15.70 -6.14 7.57
N ARG A 179 16.12 -5.12 6.80
CA ARG A 179 16.86 -3.98 7.35
C ARG A 179 15.95 -2.86 7.86
N PHE A 180 14.73 -2.86 7.41
CA PHE A 180 13.72 -1.90 7.85
C PHE A 180 13.12 -2.30 9.20
N LEU A 181 12.96 -3.60 9.45
CA LEU A 181 12.52 -4.18 10.71
C LEU A 181 13.62 -4.10 11.78
#